data_ea83e8d451eb978970f8004632752229
#
_entry.id   ea83e8d451eb978970f8004632752229
#
_cell.length_a   1.000
_cell.length_b   1.000
_cell.length_c   1.000
_cell.angle_alpha   90.00
_cell.angle_beta   90.00
_cell.angle_gamma   90.00
#
_symmetry.space_group_name_H-M   'P 1'
#
loop_
_entity.id
_entity.type
_entity.pdbx_description
1 polymer ?
#
loop_
_entity_poly.entity_id
_entity_poly.type
_entity_poly.pdbx_seq_one_letter_code
_entity_poly.pdbx_strand_id
1 'polypeptide(L)'
;EQDAGLLIESMLHLGTAAAIIFLYRNELKKLLLEAVGMLMDAIGNLNLYIHNRRTGKHLKYARLVTGSYRKFAALLLVSMIPTALLGISSRRLAVVAGASPICQGIGFLISGIILLVTDLNNSGGEKGPREASWDSAMWIGICQGLSVFPGISRLGLTVCAALLCGYSRKFALLFSIFMSLPAVIGAFFTEIGYFGAASMTVGMIFASIFAMLLAGVAGCLVIRFMVQLVQKTKFRYFAVYSFAIGVIVLLCNYAF
;
A
#
# COMPACT_ATOMS: atom_id res chain seq x y z
N GLU A 1 -14.65 2.87 24.84
CA GLU A 1 -15.18 2.28 23.60
C GLU A 1 -14.35 2.68 22.37
N GLN A 2 -13.89 3.93 22.28
CA GLN A 2 -13.08 4.41 21.16
C GLN A 2 -11.72 3.68 21.06
N ASP A 3 -11.06 3.43 22.18
CA ASP A 3 -9.77 2.71 22.23
C ASP A 3 -9.91 1.23 21.84
N ALA A 4 -11.06 0.62 22.15
CA ALA A 4 -11.36 -0.75 21.74
C ALA A 4 -11.57 -0.88 20.23
N GLY A 5 -12.19 0.11 19.59
CA GLY A 5 -12.36 0.17 18.15
C GLY A 5 -11.02 0.26 17.41
N LEU A 6 -10.13 1.13 17.86
CA LEU A 6 -8.78 1.29 17.30
C LEU A 6 -7.94 0.01 17.42
N LEU A 7 -8.08 -0.72 18.54
CA LEU A 7 -7.40 -2.00 18.75
C LEU A 7 -7.86 -3.05 17.73
N ILE A 8 -9.16 -3.18 17.51
CA ILE A 8 -9.71 -4.12 16.53
C ILE A 8 -9.26 -3.73 15.12
N GLU A 9 -9.27 -2.44 14.78
CA GLU A 9 -8.81 -1.95 13.48
C GLU A 9 -7.34 -2.29 13.23
N SER A 10 -6.47 -2.07 14.21
CA SER A 10 -5.05 -2.45 14.15
C SER A 10 -4.86 -3.95 13.93
N MET A 11 -5.66 -4.79 14.60
CA MET A 11 -5.60 -6.25 14.44
C MET A 11 -6.11 -6.71 13.07
N LEU A 12 -7.13 -6.06 12.51
CA LEU A 12 -7.59 -6.29 11.14
C LEU A 12 -6.47 -5.97 10.13
N HIS A 13 -5.74 -4.87 10.33
CA HIS A 13 -4.59 -4.52 9.52
C HIS A 13 -3.47 -5.57 9.59
N LEU A 14 -3.14 -6.06 10.80
CA LEU A 14 -2.17 -7.15 10.94
C LEU A 14 -2.62 -8.43 10.25
N GLY A 15 -3.89 -8.79 10.35
CA GLY A 15 -4.46 -9.95 9.66
C GLY A 15 -4.29 -9.85 8.15
N THR A 16 -4.60 -8.69 7.57
CA THR A 16 -4.43 -8.46 6.13
C THR A 16 -2.95 -8.44 5.71
N ALA A 17 -2.06 -7.88 6.51
CA ALA A 17 -0.61 -7.92 6.27
C ALA A 17 -0.09 -9.37 6.30
N ALA A 18 -0.53 -10.18 7.28
CA ALA A 18 -0.19 -11.59 7.36
C ALA A 18 -0.67 -12.38 6.14
N ALA A 19 -1.88 -12.09 5.61
CA ALA A 19 -2.39 -12.68 4.38
C ALA A 19 -1.48 -12.39 3.17
N ILE A 20 -1.03 -11.13 3.01
CA ILE A 20 -0.11 -10.75 1.93
C ILE A 20 1.23 -11.49 2.08
N ILE A 21 1.79 -11.50 3.30
CA ILE A 21 3.06 -12.18 3.58
C ILE A 21 2.96 -13.67 3.28
N PHE A 22 1.87 -14.31 3.68
CA PHE A 22 1.63 -15.73 3.43
C PHE A 22 1.52 -16.06 1.94
N LEU A 23 0.75 -15.27 1.18
CA LEU A 23 0.51 -15.48 -0.24
C LEU A 23 1.76 -15.24 -1.10
N TYR A 24 2.54 -14.23 -0.74
CA TYR A 24 3.70 -13.76 -1.53
C TYR A 24 5.04 -13.99 -0.83
N ARG A 25 5.11 -14.97 0.10
CA ARG A 25 6.31 -15.26 0.91
C ARG A 25 7.58 -15.45 0.08
N ASN A 26 7.49 -16.09 -1.07
CA ASN A 26 8.66 -16.37 -1.92
C ASN A 26 9.17 -15.10 -2.62
N GLU A 27 8.25 -14.29 -3.15
CA GLU A 27 8.54 -13.01 -3.79
C GLU A 27 9.07 -12.00 -2.76
N LEU A 28 8.44 -11.91 -1.60
CA LEU A 28 8.86 -11.06 -0.49
C LEU A 28 10.24 -11.45 0.02
N LYS A 29 10.51 -12.75 0.19
CA LYS A 29 11.83 -13.22 0.61
C LYS A 29 12.91 -12.79 -0.38
N LYS A 30 12.68 -12.94 -1.69
CA LYS A 30 13.62 -12.48 -2.73
C LYS A 30 13.81 -10.98 -2.66
N LEU A 31 12.73 -10.23 -2.52
CA LEU A 31 12.76 -8.77 -2.47
C LEU A 31 13.51 -8.25 -1.25
N LEU A 32 13.30 -8.86 -0.08
CA LEU A 32 14.02 -8.55 1.15
C LEU A 32 15.50 -8.87 1.04
N LEU A 33 15.86 -10.04 0.51
CA LEU A 33 17.26 -10.42 0.31
C LEU A 33 17.98 -9.44 -0.63
N GLU A 34 17.33 -9.03 -1.71
CA GLU A 34 17.89 -8.04 -2.64
C GLU A 34 17.97 -6.64 -2.02
N ALA A 35 16.99 -6.23 -1.21
CA ALA A 35 17.03 -4.97 -0.47
C ALA A 35 18.19 -4.96 0.55
N VAL A 36 18.38 -6.05 1.29
CA VAL A 36 19.52 -6.21 2.21
C VAL A 36 20.86 -6.20 1.43
N GLY A 37 20.93 -6.91 0.29
CA GLY A 37 22.11 -6.89 -0.58
C GLY A 37 22.44 -5.48 -1.08
N MET A 38 21.44 -4.69 -1.48
CA MET A 38 21.62 -3.29 -1.87
C MET A 38 22.16 -2.44 -0.71
N LEU A 39 21.66 -2.66 0.51
CA LEU A 39 22.14 -1.96 1.69
C LEU A 39 23.60 -2.30 2.01
N MET A 40 23.96 -3.57 1.92
CA MET A 40 25.34 -4.02 2.11
C MET A 40 26.27 -3.42 1.06
N ASP A 41 25.87 -3.39 -0.22
CA ASP A 41 26.63 -2.77 -1.30
C ASP A 41 26.77 -1.25 -1.10
N ALA A 42 25.73 -0.59 -0.58
CA ALA A 42 25.76 0.84 -0.26
C ALA A 42 26.75 1.14 0.88
N ILE A 43 26.73 0.33 1.94
CA ILE A 43 27.71 0.43 3.06
C ILE A 43 29.14 0.15 2.54
N GLY A 44 29.30 -0.87 1.70
CA GLY A 44 30.58 -1.17 1.05
C GLY A 44 31.09 -0.01 0.21
N ASN A 45 30.23 0.62 -0.58
CA ASN A 45 30.56 1.80 -1.37
C ASN A 45 30.93 3.01 -0.50
N LEU A 46 30.26 3.19 0.65
CA LEU A 46 30.61 4.25 1.61
C LEU A 46 32.01 4.00 2.19
N ASN A 47 32.33 2.77 2.57
CA ASN A 47 33.65 2.40 3.08
C ASN A 47 34.72 2.60 1.99
N LEU A 48 34.44 2.22 0.73
CA LEU A 48 35.33 2.47 -0.40
C LEU A 48 35.52 3.96 -0.67
N TYR A 49 34.47 4.78 -0.51
CA TYR A 49 34.57 6.23 -0.64
C TYR A 49 35.54 6.82 0.41
N ILE A 50 35.40 6.41 1.68
CA ILE A 50 36.27 6.84 2.77
C ILE A 50 37.72 6.38 2.51
N HIS A 51 37.88 5.11 2.08
CA HIS A 51 39.21 4.55 1.75
C HIS A 51 39.87 5.30 0.58
N ASN A 52 39.17 5.52 -0.52
CA ASN A 52 39.68 6.25 -1.68
C ASN A 52 40.11 7.68 -1.31
N ARG A 53 39.32 8.35 -0.45
CA ARG A 53 39.67 9.69 0.05
C ARG A 53 40.94 9.71 0.91
N ARG A 54 41.16 8.66 1.72
CA ARG A 54 42.30 8.57 2.63
C ARG A 54 43.57 8.14 1.92
N THR A 55 43.47 7.27 0.90
CA THR A 55 44.64 6.64 0.26
C THR A 55 44.97 7.20 -1.13
N GLY A 56 44.12 8.11 -1.68
CA GLY A 56 44.28 8.61 -3.06
C GLY A 56 44.03 7.57 -4.14
N LYS A 57 43.56 6.36 -3.79
CA LYS A 57 43.23 5.29 -4.74
C LYS A 57 41.84 5.51 -5.34
N HIS A 58 41.65 5.05 -6.58
CA HIS A 58 40.38 5.14 -7.30
C HIS A 58 39.76 3.74 -7.49
N LEU A 59 39.39 3.07 -6.41
CA LEU A 59 38.68 1.79 -6.48
C LEU A 59 37.26 2.01 -7.00
N LYS A 60 36.77 1.12 -7.87
CA LYS A 60 35.44 1.22 -8.48
C LYS A 60 34.34 0.87 -7.50
N TYR A 61 33.27 1.66 -7.47
CA TYR A 61 32.08 1.41 -6.68
C TYR A 61 31.22 0.29 -7.28
N ALA A 62 30.60 -0.50 -6.43
CA ALA A 62 29.61 -1.48 -6.84
C ALA A 62 28.32 -0.79 -7.33
N ARG A 63 27.74 -1.31 -8.40
CA ARG A 63 26.42 -0.83 -8.87
C ARG A 63 25.32 -1.35 -7.94
N LEU A 64 24.55 -0.45 -7.31
CA LEU A 64 23.52 -0.80 -6.35
C LEU A 64 22.32 -1.48 -7.02
N VAL A 65 21.86 -0.94 -8.14
CA VAL A 65 20.67 -1.44 -8.85
C VAL A 65 21.10 -2.30 -10.03
N THR A 66 21.22 -3.61 -9.77
CA THR A 66 21.60 -4.61 -10.78
C THR A 66 20.50 -5.66 -10.90
N GLY A 67 19.63 -5.56 -11.88
CA GLY A 67 18.57 -6.55 -12.07
C GLY A 67 17.17 -6.10 -11.67
N SER A 68 16.16 -6.94 -12.00
CA SER A 68 14.75 -6.58 -11.88
C SER A 68 14.28 -6.49 -10.42
N TYR A 69 14.72 -7.41 -9.57
CA TYR A 69 14.29 -7.42 -8.14
C TYR A 69 14.90 -6.25 -7.36
N ARG A 70 16.18 -5.92 -7.58
CA ARG A 70 16.81 -4.73 -6.98
C ARG A 70 16.15 -3.45 -7.45
N LYS A 71 15.84 -3.35 -8.75
CA LYS A 71 15.09 -2.20 -9.27
C LYS A 71 13.71 -2.10 -8.64
N PHE A 72 13.00 -3.21 -8.51
CA PHE A 72 11.70 -3.25 -7.87
C PHE A 72 11.76 -2.83 -6.39
N ALA A 73 12.70 -3.36 -5.62
CA ALA A 73 12.91 -2.96 -4.23
C ALA A 73 13.21 -1.46 -4.10
N ALA A 74 14.08 -0.93 -4.96
CA ALA A 74 14.41 0.49 -4.98
C ALA A 74 13.21 1.37 -5.34
N LEU A 75 12.38 0.97 -6.32
CA LEU A 75 11.16 1.68 -6.68
C LEU A 75 10.14 1.69 -5.53
N LEU A 76 9.99 0.58 -4.81
CA LEU A 76 9.14 0.52 -3.60
C LEU A 76 9.65 1.49 -2.53
N LEU A 77 10.95 1.52 -2.25
CA LEU A 77 11.53 2.46 -1.27
C LEU A 77 11.31 3.92 -1.68
N VAL A 78 11.50 4.24 -2.96
CA VAL A 78 11.26 5.60 -3.49
C VAL A 78 9.79 5.99 -3.36
N SER A 79 8.85 5.08 -3.66
CA SER A 79 7.41 5.34 -3.54
C SER A 79 6.96 5.55 -2.09
N MET A 80 7.69 4.99 -1.12
CA MET A 80 7.38 5.16 0.30
C MET A 80 7.64 6.57 0.82
N ILE A 81 8.55 7.33 0.18
CA ILE A 81 8.87 8.71 0.60
C ILE A 81 7.63 9.60 0.52
N PRO A 82 6.99 9.81 -0.66
CA PRO A 82 5.79 10.62 -0.73
C PRO A 82 4.60 10.00 0.04
N THR A 83 4.51 8.67 0.10
CA THR A 83 3.49 7.99 0.89
C THR A 83 3.58 8.37 2.37
N ALA A 84 4.78 8.30 2.97
CA ALA A 84 4.98 8.64 4.37
C ALA A 84 4.75 10.15 4.62
N LEU A 85 5.28 11.01 3.76
CA LEU A 85 5.10 12.46 3.88
C LEU A 85 3.62 12.85 3.86
N LEU A 86 2.87 12.38 2.86
CA LEU A 86 1.45 12.68 2.74
C LEU A 86 0.62 11.96 3.82
N GLY A 87 0.91 10.69 4.11
CA GLY A 87 0.19 9.93 5.13
C GLY A 87 0.30 10.54 6.53
N ILE A 88 1.51 10.99 6.91
CA ILE A 88 1.74 11.64 8.21
C ILE A 88 1.13 13.05 8.24
N SER A 89 1.37 13.86 7.21
CA SER A 89 0.86 15.25 7.16
C SER A 89 -0.66 15.33 7.09
N SER A 90 -1.30 14.40 6.37
CA SER A 90 -2.75 14.38 6.18
C SER A 90 -3.51 13.62 7.29
N ARG A 91 -2.82 12.97 8.24
CA ARG A 91 -3.45 12.11 9.25
C ARG A 91 -4.57 12.80 10.04
N ARG A 92 -4.32 14.03 10.51
CA ARG A 92 -5.35 14.80 11.25
C ARG A 92 -6.59 15.07 10.41
N LEU A 93 -6.39 15.47 9.16
CA LEU A 93 -7.49 15.73 8.21
C LEU A 93 -8.25 14.43 7.90
N ALA A 94 -7.55 13.32 7.73
CA ALA A 94 -8.16 12.02 7.46
C ALA A 94 -9.02 11.52 8.63
N VAL A 95 -8.58 11.74 9.88
CA VAL A 95 -9.37 11.41 11.08
C VAL A 95 -10.65 12.25 11.13
N VAL A 96 -10.55 13.57 10.91
CA VAL A 96 -11.73 14.46 10.89
C VAL A 96 -12.68 14.08 9.74
N ALA A 97 -12.15 13.82 8.56
CA ALA A 97 -12.93 13.38 7.40
C ALA A 97 -13.57 12.00 7.63
N GLY A 98 -12.91 11.11 8.38
CA GLY A 98 -13.41 9.78 8.74
C GLY A 98 -14.65 9.81 9.63
N ALA A 99 -14.81 10.87 10.44
CA ALA A 99 -16.02 11.09 11.25
C ALA A 99 -17.23 11.57 10.41
N SER A 100 -17.01 11.95 9.14
CA SER A 100 -18.08 12.47 8.26
C SER A 100 -18.47 11.43 7.21
N PRO A 101 -19.71 10.89 7.24
CA PRO A 101 -20.21 10.00 6.19
C PRO A 101 -20.19 10.65 4.80
N ILE A 102 -20.36 11.97 4.73
CA ILE A 102 -20.31 12.72 3.46
C ILE A 102 -18.90 12.58 2.84
N CYS A 103 -17.84 12.78 3.62
CA CYS A 103 -16.47 12.63 3.14
C CYS A 103 -16.20 11.19 2.68
N GLN A 104 -16.71 10.19 3.39
CA GLN A 104 -16.59 8.79 2.99
C GLN A 104 -17.33 8.52 1.67
N GLY A 105 -18.56 9.00 1.53
CA GLY A 105 -19.36 8.86 0.30
C GLY A 105 -18.67 9.50 -0.91
N ILE A 106 -18.14 10.72 -0.75
CA ILE A 106 -17.37 11.42 -1.80
C ILE A 106 -16.10 10.62 -2.16
N GLY A 107 -15.38 10.08 -1.17
CA GLY A 107 -14.20 9.25 -1.38
C GLY A 107 -14.50 8.01 -2.23
N PHE A 108 -15.63 7.34 -1.98
CA PHE A 108 -16.09 6.22 -2.81
C PHE A 108 -16.42 6.66 -4.25
N LEU A 109 -17.08 7.81 -4.44
CA LEU A 109 -17.36 8.35 -5.78
C LEU A 109 -16.07 8.67 -6.55
N ILE A 110 -15.09 9.31 -5.90
CA ILE A 110 -13.78 9.59 -6.50
C ILE A 110 -13.09 8.28 -6.90
N SER A 111 -13.11 7.26 -6.04
CA SER A 111 -12.55 5.94 -6.35
C SER A 111 -13.24 5.33 -7.58
N GLY A 112 -14.57 5.43 -7.65
CA GLY A 112 -15.35 4.96 -8.79
C GLY A 112 -14.97 5.66 -10.10
N ILE A 113 -14.81 6.99 -10.07
CA ILE A 113 -14.38 7.77 -11.25
C ILE A 113 -13.00 7.33 -11.73
N ILE A 114 -12.02 7.21 -10.82
CA ILE A 114 -10.65 6.82 -11.17
C ILE A 114 -10.62 5.42 -11.79
N LEU A 115 -11.35 4.46 -11.21
CA LEU A 115 -11.46 3.11 -11.74
C LEU A 115 -12.12 3.09 -13.13
N LEU A 116 -13.18 3.87 -13.32
CA LEU A 116 -13.88 3.97 -14.60
C LEU A 116 -13.01 4.61 -15.68
N VAL A 117 -12.34 5.72 -15.39
CA VAL A 117 -11.43 6.40 -16.32
C VAL A 117 -10.28 5.46 -16.72
N THR A 118 -9.73 4.70 -15.76
CA THR A 118 -8.68 3.71 -16.03
C THR A 118 -9.18 2.58 -16.95
N ASP A 119 -10.42 2.13 -16.77
CA ASP A 119 -11.03 1.11 -17.62
C ASP A 119 -11.31 1.61 -19.04
N LEU A 120 -11.85 2.83 -19.17
CA LEU A 120 -12.17 3.46 -20.46
C LEU A 120 -10.92 3.72 -21.31
N ASN A 121 -9.83 4.14 -20.68
CA ASN A 121 -8.55 4.35 -21.35
C ASN A 121 -7.82 3.05 -21.70
N ASN A 122 -8.42 1.90 -21.43
CA ASN A 122 -7.80 0.60 -21.63
C ASN A 122 -6.39 0.54 -21.00
N SER A 123 -6.24 1.23 -19.87
CA SER A 123 -4.94 1.46 -19.24
C SER A 123 -4.28 0.15 -18.85
N GLY A 124 -3.04 0.05 -19.23
CA GLY A 124 -2.18 -1.10 -18.96
C GLY A 124 -1.17 -1.21 -20.08
N GLY A 125 0.10 -1.10 -19.74
CA GLY A 125 1.21 -1.26 -20.65
C GLY A 125 1.87 -2.62 -20.47
N GLU A 126 3.08 -2.72 -21.00
CA GLU A 126 3.93 -3.90 -20.87
C GLU A 126 5.10 -3.70 -19.92
N LYS A 127 5.24 -2.48 -19.34
CA LYS A 127 6.37 -2.14 -18.48
C LYS A 127 6.42 -3.04 -17.25
N GLY A 128 7.56 -3.70 -17.10
CA GLY A 128 7.93 -4.43 -15.90
C GLY A 128 8.86 -3.60 -14.98
N PRO A 129 9.47 -4.23 -13.96
CA PRO A 129 10.36 -3.53 -13.02
C PRO A 129 11.56 -2.84 -13.68
N ARG A 130 12.07 -3.36 -14.78
CA ARG A 130 13.25 -2.81 -15.48
C ARG A 130 12.95 -1.50 -16.20
N GLU A 131 11.77 -1.42 -16.82
CA GLU A 131 11.32 -0.29 -17.63
C GLU A 131 10.62 0.79 -16.77
N ALA A 132 10.32 0.47 -15.51
CA ALA A 132 9.68 1.39 -14.59
C ALA A 132 10.61 2.56 -14.24
N SER A 133 10.08 3.80 -14.33
CA SER A 133 10.81 5.02 -13.99
C SER A 133 10.69 5.36 -12.50
N TRP A 134 11.63 6.17 -12.00
CA TRP A 134 11.58 6.70 -10.64
C TRP A 134 10.39 7.63 -10.43
N ASP A 135 10.07 8.44 -11.45
CA ASP A 135 8.94 9.37 -11.42
C ASP A 135 7.61 8.63 -11.29
N SER A 136 7.45 7.51 -11.99
CA SER A 136 6.25 6.68 -11.84
C SER A 136 6.11 6.11 -10.42
N ALA A 137 7.21 5.68 -9.79
CA ALA A 137 7.19 5.23 -8.40
C ALA A 137 6.79 6.36 -7.44
N MET A 138 7.31 7.58 -7.66
CA MET A 138 6.92 8.77 -6.88
C MET A 138 5.43 9.07 -7.04
N TRP A 139 4.89 9.06 -8.27
CA TRP A 139 3.46 9.26 -8.54
C TRP A 139 2.58 8.23 -7.84
N ILE A 140 2.92 6.96 -7.95
CA ILE A 140 2.18 5.88 -7.26
C ILE A 140 2.25 6.09 -5.74
N GLY A 141 3.39 6.55 -5.23
CA GLY A 141 3.56 6.88 -3.81
C GLY A 141 2.70 8.06 -3.35
N ILE A 142 2.56 9.11 -4.17
CA ILE A 142 1.64 10.23 -3.92
C ILE A 142 0.20 9.71 -3.86
N CYS A 143 -0.21 8.91 -4.83
CA CYS A 143 -1.54 8.30 -4.86
C CYS A 143 -1.81 7.46 -3.60
N GLN A 144 -0.82 6.66 -3.15
CA GLN A 144 -0.97 5.92 -1.90
C GLN A 144 -1.10 6.83 -0.68
N GLY A 145 -0.33 7.91 -0.60
CA GLY A 145 -0.45 8.89 0.48
C GLY A 145 -1.83 9.55 0.51
N LEU A 146 -2.41 9.87 -0.65
CA LEU A 146 -3.77 10.41 -0.76
C LEU A 146 -4.85 9.39 -0.38
N SER A 147 -4.58 8.09 -0.47
CA SER A 147 -5.53 7.05 -0.08
C SER A 147 -5.73 6.90 1.44
N VAL A 148 -5.12 7.76 2.26
CA VAL A 148 -5.41 7.88 3.70
C VAL A 148 -6.81 8.45 3.93
N PHE A 149 -7.35 9.24 2.98
CA PHE A 149 -8.70 9.77 3.09
C PHE A 149 -9.77 8.67 3.02
N PRO A 150 -10.81 8.77 3.87
CA PRO A 150 -11.85 7.76 3.97
C PRO A 150 -12.64 7.60 2.67
N GLY A 151 -13.03 6.37 2.35
CA GLY A 151 -13.75 6.05 1.11
C GLY A 151 -12.85 5.93 -0.13
N ILE A 152 -11.61 6.41 -0.08
CA ILE A 152 -10.66 6.23 -1.19
C ILE A 152 -10.04 4.84 -1.13
N SER A 153 -10.29 4.04 -2.17
CA SER A 153 -9.72 2.70 -2.30
C SER A 153 -8.20 2.76 -2.50
N ARG A 154 -7.42 2.40 -1.47
CA ARG A 154 -5.94 2.41 -1.54
C ARG A 154 -5.43 1.56 -2.69
N LEU A 155 -5.85 0.30 -2.76
CA LEU A 155 -5.42 -0.62 -3.82
C LEU A 155 -5.91 -0.15 -5.20
N GLY A 156 -7.17 0.30 -5.29
CA GLY A 156 -7.73 0.83 -6.52
C GLY A 156 -6.92 1.99 -7.06
N LEU A 157 -6.67 3.00 -6.23
CA LEU A 157 -5.94 4.22 -6.62
C LEU A 157 -4.50 3.91 -7.05
N THR A 158 -3.77 3.08 -6.29
CA THR A 158 -2.37 2.76 -6.61
C THR A 158 -2.22 1.87 -7.84
N VAL A 159 -3.12 0.91 -8.04
CA VAL A 159 -3.15 0.09 -9.27
C VAL A 159 -3.48 0.95 -10.48
N CYS A 160 -4.48 1.82 -10.39
CA CYS A 160 -4.84 2.74 -11.47
C CYS A 160 -3.66 3.67 -11.82
N ALA A 161 -3.02 4.27 -10.83
CA ALA A 161 -1.83 5.10 -11.04
C ALA A 161 -0.71 4.35 -11.73
N ALA A 162 -0.43 3.11 -11.32
CA ALA A 162 0.59 2.26 -11.95
C ALA A 162 0.25 1.90 -13.40
N LEU A 163 -1.02 1.60 -13.69
CA LEU A 163 -1.48 1.32 -15.05
C LEU A 163 -1.39 2.55 -15.95
N LEU A 164 -1.75 3.74 -15.45
CA LEU A 164 -1.60 5.01 -16.17
C LEU A 164 -0.14 5.35 -16.45
N CYS A 165 0.79 4.90 -15.60
CA CYS A 165 2.24 4.98 -15.86
C CYS A 165 2.73 3.95 -16.90
N GLY A 166 1.85 3.12 -17.43
CA GLY A 166 2.16 2.11 -18.45
C GLY A 166 2.70 0.79 -17.89
N TYR A 167 2.49 0.51 -16.59
CA TYR A 167 2.86 -0.78 -16.02
C TYR A 167 1.94 -1.88 -16.53
N SER A 168 2.49 -3.09 -16.67
CA SER A 168 1.68 -4.28 -16.94
C SER A 168 0.73 -4.55 -15.76
N ARG A 169 -0.46 -5.09 -16.03
CA ARG A 169 -1.47 -5.36 -14.98
C ARG A 169 -0.92 -6.20 -13.83
N LYS A 170 -0.12 -7.21 -14.16
CA LYS A 170 0.54 -8.07 -13.17
C LYS A 170 1.51 -7.27 -12.28
N PHE A 171 2.33 -6.42 -12.89
CA PHE A 171 3.32 -5.63 -12.16
C PHE A 171 2.66 -4.51 -11.34
N ALA A 172 1.67 -3.80 -11.90
CA ALA A 172 0.90 -2.78 -11.20
C ALA A 172 0.25 -3.32 -9.92
N LEU A 173 -0.38 -4.49 -10.01
CA LEU A 173 -1.00 -5.14 -8.87
C LEU A 173 0.02 -5.57 -7.82
N LEU A 174 1.12 -6.22 -8.25
CA LEU A 174 2.17 -6.66 -7.34
C LEU A 174 2.85 -5.48 -6.64
N PHE A 175 3.13 -4.39 -7.39
CA PHE A 175 3.69 -3.15 -6.85
C PHE A 175 2.77 -2.57 -5.76
N SER A 176 1.48 -2.45 -6.05
CA SER A 176 0.48 -1.88 -5.13
C SER A 176 0.32 -2.73 -3.86
N ILE A 177 0.27 -4.06 -3.99
CA ILE A 177 0.17 -4.98 -2.85
C ILE A 177 1.43 -4.86 -1.96
N PHE A 178 2.62 -4.88 -2.55
CA PHE A 178 3.87 -4.82 -1.76
C PHE A 178 4.09 -3.44 -1.13
N MET A 179 3.67 -2.37 -1.81
CA MET A 179 3.73 -1.03 -1.28
C MET A 179 2.75 -0.82 -0.11
N SER A 180 1.64 -1.56 -0.07
CA SER A 180 0.70 -1.49 1.05
C SER A 180 1.25 -2.08 2.35
N LEU A 181 2.15 -3.07 2.29
CA LEU A 181 2.70 -3.74 3.49
C LEU A 181 3.39 -2.78 4.47
N PRO A 182 4.40 -2.00 4.06
CA PRO A 182 5.05 -1.06 4.98
C PRO A 182 4.07 0.01 5.49
N ALA A 183 3.09 0.42 4.68
CA ALA A 183 2.08 1.39 5.09
C ALA A 183 1.16 0.83 6.17
N VAL A 184 0.72 -0.43 6.04
CA VAL A 184 -0.11 -1.13 7.03
C VAL A 184 0.69 -1.39 8.32
N ILE A 185 1.94 -1.84 8.20
CA ILE A 185 2.83 -2.03 9.34
C ILE A 185 3.11 -0.68 10.04
N GLY A 186 3.32 0.39 9.27
CA GLY A 186 3.51 1.75 9.81
C GLY A 186 2.28 2.24 10.56
N ALA A 187 1.07 2.03 10.04
CA ALA A 187 -0.19 2.35 10.71
C ALA A 187 -0.30 1.59 12.04
N PHE A 188 -0.02 0.29 12.05
CA PHE A 188 -0.02 -0.51 13.28
C PHE A 188 0.92 0.07 14.36
N PHE A 189 2.16 0.44 14.00
CA PHE A 189 3.10 1.04 14.95
C PHE A 189 2.65 2.40 15.49
N THR A 190 1.88 3.17 14.73
CA THR A 190 1.32 4.44 15.23
C THR A 190 0.16 4.24 16.20
N GLU A 191 -0.48 3.09 16.18
CA GLU A 191 -1.64 2.73 16.99
C GLU A 191 -1.25 1.91 18.24
N ILE A 192 -0.05 1.31 18.24
CA ILE A 192 0.43 0.44 19.34
C ILE A 192 0.46 1.17 20.70
N GLY A 193 0.61 2.49 20.72
CA GLY A 193 0.55 3.30 21.93
C GLY A 193 -0.80 3.25 22.66
N TYR A 194 -1.89 2.98 21.94
CA TYR A 194 -3.23 2.85 22.52
C TYR A 194 -3.44 1.53 23.25
N PHE A 195 -2.61 0.51 23.00
CA PHE A 195 -2.68 -0.78 23.69
C PHE A 195 -2.39 -0.68 25.19
N GLY A 196 -1.60 0.31 25.62
CA GLY A 196 -1.29 0.53 27.05
C GLY A 196 -2.32 1.39 27.79
N ALA A 197 -3.17 2.11 27.07
CA ALA A 197 -4.15 3.03 27.65
C ALA A 197 -5.53 2.37 27.87
N ALA A 198 -5.84 1.29 27.15
CA ALA A 198 -7.10 0.57 27.26
C ALA A 198 -7.05 -0.43 28.43
N SER A 199 -8.07 -0.41 29.30
CA SER A 199 -8.31 -1.49 30.26
C SER A 199 -8.72 -2.75 29.50
N MET A 200 -7.74 -3.59 29.15
CA MET A 200 -7.96 -4.79 28.34
C MET A 200 -8.69 -5.86 29.16
N THR A 201 -9.93 -6.11 28.82
CA THR A 201 -10.66 -7.29 29.27
C THR A 201 -10.21 -8.52 28.47
N VAL A 202 -10.22 -9.69 29.12
CA VAL A 202 -9.87 -10.97 28.44
C VAL A 202 -10.74 -11.18 27.19
N GLY A 203 -12.02 -10.79 27.24
CA GLY A 203 -12.93 -10.85 26.09
C GLY A 203 -12.49 -9.99 24.91
N MET A 204 -11.94 -8.79 25.16
CA MET A 204 -11.41 -7.91 24.10
C MET A 204 -10.19 -8.51 23.41
N ILE A 205 -9.31 -9.17 24.17
CA ILE A 205 -8.14 -9.85 23.59
C ILE A 205 -8.60 -10.98 22.66
N PHE A 206 -9.53 -11.83 23.09
CA PHE A 206 -10.07 -12.90 22.25
C PHE A 206 -10.78 -12.34 21.00
N ALA A 207 -11.60 -11.31 21.14
CA ALA A 207 -12.28 -10.67 20.01
C ALA A 207 -11.26 -10.10 18.99
N SER A 208 -10.19 -9.47 19.46
CA SER A 208 -9.14 -8.89 18.61
C SER A 208 -8.35 -9.96 17.87
N ILE A 209 -7.99 -11.06 18.54
CA ILE A 209 -7.31 -12.20 17.90
C ILE A 209 -8.22 -12.84 16.85
N PHE A 210 -9.50 -13.04 17.19
CA PHE A 210 -10.48 -13.59 16.27
C PHE A 210 -10.68 -12.71 15.04
N ALA A 211 -10.79 -11.39 15.23
CA ALA A 211 -10.88 -10.41 14.15
C ALA A 211 -9.64 -10.46 13.24
N MET A 212 -8.43 -10.55 13.83
CA MET A 212 -7.17 -10.69 13.07
C MET A 212 -7.16 -11.96 12.21
N LEU A 213 -7.54 -13.10 12.77
CA LEU A 213 -7.59 -14.38 12.04
C LEU A 213 -8.63 -14.34 10.93
N LEU A 214 -9.82 -13.79 11.21
CA LEU A 214 -10.88 -13.64 10.22
C LEU A 214 -10.43 -12.73 9.06
N ALA A 215 -9.79 -11.60 9.38
CA ALA A 215 -9.23 -10.69 8.39
C ALA A 215 -8.11 -11.34 7.56
N GLY A 216 -7.29 -12.19 8.18
CA GLY A 216 -6.24 -12.95 7.49
C GLY A 216 -6.83 -13.93 6.48
N VAL A 217 -7.82 -14.72 6.87
CA VAL A 217 -8.49 -15.69 5.98
C VAL A 217 -9.23 -14.97 4.85
N ALA A 218 -10.07 -13.97 5.20
CA ALA A 218 -10.78 -13.15 4.24
C ALA A 218 -9.82 -12.45 3.28
N GLY A 219 -8.72 -11.89 3.80
CA GLY A 219 -7.65 -11.26 3.03
C GLY A 219 -7.04 -12.21 2.00
N CYS A 220 -6.73 -13.44 2.38
CA CYS A 220 -6.21 -14.46 1.46
C CYS A 220 -7.18 -14.75 0.31
N LEU A 221 -8.47 -14.89 0.60
CA LEU A 221 -9.51 -15.16 -0.40
C LEU A 221 -9.69 -13.96 -1.33
N VAL A 222 -9.84 -12.77 -0.74
CA VAL A 222 -10.06 -11.52 -1.49
C VAL A 222 -8.87 -11.20 -2.39
N ILE A 223 -7.63 -11.31 -1.89
CA ILE A 223 -6.43 -11.04 -2.69
C ILE A 223 -6.35 -12.00 -3.89
N ARG A 224 -6.57 -13.30 -3.69
CA ARG A 224 -6.58 -14.27 -4.79
C ARG A 224 -7.66 -13.95 -5.82
N PHE A 225 -8.86 -13.65 -5.37
CA PHE A 225 -9.97 -13.25 -6.23
C PHE A 225 -9.65 -11.97 -7.01
N MET A 226 -9.13 -10.94 -6.32
CA MET A 226 -8.74 -9.66 -6.92
C MET A 226 -7.64 -9.82 -7.98
N VAL A 227 -6.62 -10.65 -7.70
CA VAL A 227 -5.55 -10.94 -8.68
C VAL A 227 -6.13 -11.53 -9.95
N GLN A 228 -7.04 -12.50 -9.84
CA GLN A 228 -7.68 -13.12 -10.99
C GLN A 228 -8.58 -12.11 -11.74
N LEU A 229 -9.30 -11.29 -11.00
CA LEU A 229 -10.23 -10.33 -11.57
C LEU A 229 -9.51 -9.21 -12.33
N VAL A 230 -8.49 -8.59 -11.71
CA VAL A 230 -7.70 -7.51 -12.32
C VAL A 230 -6.95 -7.98 -13.58
N GLN A 231 -6.55 -9.25 -13.63
CA GLN A 231 -5.91 -9.82 -14.83
C GLN A 231 -6.88 -10.10 -15.98
N LYS A 232 -8.13 -10.45 -15.67
CA LYS A 232 -9.11 -10.93 -16.66
C LYS A 232 -10.18 -9.91 -17.04
N THR A 233 -10.50 -8.97 -16.14
CA THR A 233 -11.69 -8.15 -16.26
C THR A 233 -11.43 -6.66 -16.29
N LYS A 234 -12.50 -5.95 -16.56
CA LYS A 234 -12.62 -4.52 -16.67
C LYS A 234 -12.84 -3.93 -15.27
N PHE A 235 -12.14 -2.87 -14.95
CA PHE A 235 -12.26 -2.16 -13.68
C PHE A 235 -13.64 -1.55 -13.46
N ARG A 236 -14.47 -1.51 -14.51
CA ARG A 236 -15.85 -0.98 -14.46
C ARG A 236 -16.72 -1.63 -13.38
N TYR A 237 -16.54 -2.94 -13.09
CA TYR A 237 -17.32 -3.60 -12.05
C TYR A 237 -17.00 -3.05 -10.67
N PHE A 238 -15.71 -2.75 -10.40
CA PHE A 238 -15.30 -2.11 -9.16
C PHE A 238 -15.75 -0.65 -9.11
N ALA A 239 -15.77 0.04 -10.25
CA ALA A 239 -16.29 1.40 -10.35
C ALA A 239 -17.79 1.43 -9.98
N VAL A 240 -18.60 0.53 -10.55
CA VAL A 240 -20.04 0.41 -10.23
C VAL A 240 -20.25 0.13 -8.73
N TYR A 241 -19.48 -0.80 -8.16
CA TYR A 241 -19.52 -1.07 -6.72
C TYR A 241 -19.21 0.18 -5.90
N SER A 242 -18.13 0.90 -6.24
CA SER A 242 -17.74 2.12 -5.53
C SER A 242 -18.80 3.23 -5.66
N PHE A 243 -19.40 3.40 -6.84
CA PHE A 243 -20.50 4.35 -7.04
C PHE A 243 -21.74 3.97 -6.21
N ALA A 244 -22.12 2.69 -6.22
CA ALA A 244 -23.28 2.23 -5.46
C ALA A 244 -23.10 2.49 -3.95
N ILE A 245 -21.95 2.11 -3.38
CA ILE A 245 -21.65 2.37 -1.97
C ILE A 245 -21.61 3.87 -1.69
N GLY A 246 -20.94 4.67 -2.52
CA GLY A 246 -20.86 6.12 -2.34
C GLY A 246 -22.24 6.79 -2.31
N VAL A 247 -23.11 6.41 -3.25
CA VAL A 247 -24.49 6.92 -3.30
C VAL A 247 -25.30 6.48 -2.08
N ILE A 248 -25.22 5.19 -1.69
CA ILE A 248 -25.93 4.69 -0.50
C ILE A 248 -25.49 5.45 0.75
N VAL A 249 -24.20 5.64 0.98
CA VAL A 249 -23.67 6.36 2.14
C VAL A 249 -24.19 7.80 2.17
N LEU A 250 -24.19 8.50 1.03
CA LEU A 250 -24.69 9.87 0.93
C LEU A 250 -26.21 9.96 1.17
N LEU A 251 -26.99 9.02 0.61
CA LEU A 251 -28.44 8.98 0.81
C LEU A 251 -28.80 8.66 2.27
N CYS A 252 -28.12 7.71 2.89
CA CYS A 252 -28.34 7.39 4.30
C CYS A 252 -28.03 8.59 5.21
N ASN A 253 -26.96 9.33 4.92
CA ASN A 253 -26.63 10.53 5.72
C ASN A 253 -27.62 11.68 5.51
N TYR A 254 -28.31 11.72 4.38
CA TYR A 254 -29.36 12.74 4.13
C TYR A 254 -30.70 12.37 4.76
N ALA A 255 -30.97 11.05 4.91
CA ALA A 255 -32.24 10.53 5.42
C ALA A 255 -32.30 10.45 6.95
N PHE A 256 -31.15 10.44 7.62
CA PHE A 256 -31.02 10.38 9.11
C PHE A 256 -30.12 11.53 9.60
#